data_11afc6955470a361b38a583360b8053e
#
_entry.id   11afc6955470a361b38a583360b8053e
#
_cell.length_a   1.000
_cell.length_b   1.000
_cell.length_c   1.000
_cell.angle_alpha   90.00
_cell.angle_beta   90.00
_cell.angle_gamma   90.00
#
_symmetry.space_group_name_H-M   'P 1'
#
loop_
_entity.id
_entity.type
_entity.pdbx_description
1 polymer ?
#
loop_
_entity_poly.entity_id
_entity_poly.type
_entity_poly.pdbx_seq_one_letter_code
_entity_poly.pdbx_strand_id
1 'polypeptide(L)'
;MASSVIVKTNTVYDSYFWVKWELAGQDIAGNKSTISWSCGITPGHKFYSNAVKMSAVTINGSQVYAGGTYSNITDYKERTLASGTLTIAHDSDGSKTFTVAAFGGQVWKTNSYLTATAAAQSFALPTIPRATVPVIGAVVLGQTVTIGLPRAVSSFTHTLTYVFGSASGTIAEGAGTEAQWAVPYDLAAQIPNSASGTGTLTCKTYSGSTLIGTQAVNFTATVPSNSTTQPSDTLAVSPVSSLAAPFNGLYIQGRTKAKITHTASGRYGATIKSYAATVDGQTYTGQAPTTDILATPGTLTITGTATDSRGIVGTALASIAVLAYTPPSVERNTSTDALICARALADGTLDDDGTALYVACSRKYSGLGGNNAASVQVRYKPESGEWSDWVTFFAESASGDNYAGIIAGITLAVESPYAIELRAVDKLGESGGTLSFAVPTSEATVDFGEGGNSLGVGRRAHVGTEKRLDVAWDSNFEKNVRVDGDLSVGDLTSLKAALVDIFHPVGAYYSSSDPTSPEELFGGAWEEIHGRFLFAEDDAHPAGSTGGEDAHTLTVKELAPHVHKFENYASGTGPVTIADYLGKQGDAYPNLYGLHKGITWTGDYGYFKIAESGGGQPHNNMPPYLAVYTWHRIA
;
A
#
# COMPACT_ATOMS: atom_id res chain seq x y z
N MET A 1 32.15 47.01 13.86
CA MET A 1 33.56 47.37 14.06
C MET A 1 34.07 46.49 15.17
N ALA A 2 35.12 45.71 14.92
CA ALA A 2 35.72 44.92 15.97
C ALA A 2 36.34 45.86 16.98
N SER A 3 36.01 45.69 18.27
CA SER A 3 36.62 46.48 19.34
C SER A 3 38.11 46.17 19.40
N SER A 4 38.93 47.21 19.41
CA SER A 4 40.37 47.03 19.54
C SER A 4 40.67 46.35 20.88
N VAL A 5 41.46 45.29 20.85
CA VAL A 5 41.92 44.58 22.06
C VAL A 5 43.26 45.15 22.50
N ILE A 6 43.42 45.40 23.79
CA ILE A 6 44.63 45.96 24.37
C ILE A 6 45.20 44.97 25.38
N VAL A 7 46.44 44.55 25.16
CA VAL A 7 47.26 43.83 26.13
C VAL A 7 48.21 44.85 26.81
N LYS A 8 48.19 44.90 28.14
CA LYS A 8 48.97 45.85 28.91
C LYS A 8 49.94 45.16 29.86
N THR A 9 51.08 45.76 30.04
CA THR A 9 52.00 45.37 31.17
C THR A 9 51.41 45.81 32.53
N ASN A 10 51.94 45.28 33.62
CA ASN A 10 51.73 45.92 34.88
C ASN A 10 52.27 47.37 34.84
N THR A 11 51.69 48.19 35.70
CA THR A 11 52.11 49.63 35.81
C THR A 11 53.37 49.74 36.64
N VAL A 12 54.36 50.43 36.12
CA VAL A 12 55.57 50.77 36.84
C VAL A 12 55.82 52.26 36.63
N TYR A 13 56.13 52.97 37.71
CA TYR A 13 56.27 54.42 37.68
C TYR A 13 55.18 55.11 36.89
N ASP A 14 53.95 54.81 37.29
CA ASP A 14 52.65 55.22 36.65
C ASP A 14 52.60 55.06 35.15
N SER A 15 53.51 54.28 34.58
CA SER A 15 53.58 54.02 33.13
C SER A 15 53.37 52.55 32.84
N TYR A 16 52.77 52.26 31.70
CA TYR A 16 52.59 50.91 31.20
C TYR A 16 52.83 50.86 29.69
N PHE A 17 53.35 49.73 29.23
CA PHE A 17 53.43 49.40 27.80
C PHE A 17 52.21 48.65 27.36
N TRP A 18 51.83 48.79 26.09
CA TRP A 18 50.68 48.16 25.55
C TRP A 18 50.91 47.68 24.13
N VAL A 19 50.17 46.64 23.77
CA VAL A 19 49.97 46.15 22.40
C VAL A 19 48.48 46.19 22.13
N LYS A 20 48.07 46.89 21.10
CA LYS A 20 46.68 46.95 20.59
C LYS A 20 46.64 46.19 19.29
N TRP A 21 45.53 45.52 19.09
CA TRP A 21 45.26 44.94 17.80
C TRP A 21 43.75 45.01 17.52
N GLU A 22 43.39 44.97 16.23
CA GLU A 22 42.03 44.89 15.76
C GLU A 22 41.99 44.11 14.44
N LEU A 23 40.87 43.48 14.13
CA LEU A 23 40.69 42.82 12.85
C LEU A 23 40.51 43.87 11.76
N ALA A 24 41.44 43.94 10.83
CA ALA A 24 41.39 44.83 9.66
C ALA A 24 40.60 44.25 8.49
N GLY A 25 40.59 42.92 8.36
CA GLY A 25 39.83 42.24 7.30
C GLY A 25 40.07 40.74 7.26
N GLN A 26 39.26 40.06 6.49
CA GLN A 26 39.38 38.61 6.27
C GLN A 26 39.38 38.32 4.78
N ASP A 27 40.33 37.52 4.34
CA ASP A 27 40.36 36.89 3.02
C ASP A 27 39.75 35.48 3.16
N ILE A 28 38.46 35.38 2.80
CA ILE A 28 37.71 34.13 2.90
C ILE A 28 38.32 33.06 1.97
N ALA A 29 38.64 33.41 0.75
CA ALA A 29 39.25 32.50 -0.23
C ALA A 29 40.61 31.99 0.24
N GLY A 30 41.45 32.89 0.66
CA GLY A 30 42.79 32.57 1.14
C GLY A 30 42.85 32.03 2.56
N ASN A 31 41.72 31.95 3.30
CA ASN A 31 41.63 31.49 4.68
C ASN A 31 42.58 32.25 5.62
N LYS A 32 42.57 33.58 5.55
CA LYS A 32 43.47 34.45 6.30
C LYS A 32 42.73 35.62 6.89
N SER A 33 43.16 36.08 8.04
CA SER A 33 42.78 37.36 8.63
C SER A 33 43.96 38.32 8.63
N THR A 34 43.70 39.58 8.34
CA THR A 34 44.67 40.65 8.53
C THR A 34 44.26 41.40 9.78
N ILE A 35 45.17 41.51 10.72
CA ILE A 35 45.02 42.36 11.90
C ILE A 35 45.86 43.62 11.71
N SER A 36 45.32 44.74 12.14
CA SER A 36 46.11 45.95 12.37
C SER A 36 46.62 45.87 13.83
N TRP A 37 47.85 46.15 14.02
CA TRP A 37 48.44 46.16 15.33
C TRP A 37 49.21 47.47 15.57
N SER A 38 49.32 47.86 16.82
CA SER A 38 50.17 48.95 17.29
C SER A 38 50.71 48.61 18.67
N CYS A 39 51.86 49.11 18.98
CA CYS A 39 52.42 49.01 20.31
C CYS A 39 52.98 50.35 20.77
N GLY A 40 52.99 50.52 22.06
CA GLY A 40 53.37 51.79 22.58
C GLY A 40 53.50 51.86 24.12
N ILE A 41 53.57 53.06 24.59
CA ILE A 41 53.60 53.38 26.00
C ILE A 41 52.58 54.43 26.38
N THR A 42 51.97 54.26 27.53
CA THR A 42 51.22 55.33 28.21
C THR A 42 52.14 55.82 29.40
N PRO A 43 52.77 56.94 29.21
CA PRO A 43 53.73 57.43 30.22
C PRO A 43 52.99 58.12 31.36
N GLY A 44 53.36 57.83 32.60
CA GLY A 44 52.88 58.51 33.78
C GLY A 44 53.86 59.60 34.23
N HIS A 45 55.08 59.65 33.62
CA HIS A 45 56.11 60.66 33.91
C HIS A 45 56.75 61.15 32.61
N LYS A 46 57.45 62.26 32.69
CA LYS A 46 58.32 62.78 31.61
C LYS A 46 59.62 62.01 31.59
N PHE A 47 60.03 61.51 30.44
CA PHE A 47 61.28 60.78 30.24
C PHE A 47 62.14 61.52 29.23
N TYR A 48 63.39 61.86 29.66
CA TYR A 48 64.34 62.62 28.83
C TYR A 48 65.23 61.66 28.03
N SER A 49 66.45 61.44 28.25
CA SER A 49 67.32 60.65 27.41
C SER A 49 67.25 59.15 27.70
N ASN A 50 67.09 58.30 26.67
CA ASN A 50 67.11 56.84 26.72
C ASN A 50 66.34 56.19 27.91
N ALA A 51 65.39 56.93 28.45
CA ALA A 51 64.72 56.59 29.71
C ALA A 51 63.60 55.53 29.57
N VAL A 52 63.21 55.20 28.35
CA VAL A 52 62.17 54.22 28.06
C VAL A 52 62.72 53.17 27.09
N LYS A 53 62.61 51.91 27.47
CA LYS A 53 62.95 50.80 26.60
C LYS A 53 61.70 49.90 26.47
N MET A 54 61.33 49.50 25.27
CA MET A 54 60.32 48.49 25.04
C MET A 54 60.98 47.27 24.43
N SER A 55 60.61 46.09 24.91
CA SER A 55 61.03 44.82 24.32
C SER A 55 60.43 44.58 22.94
N ALA A 56 61.01 43.63 22.24
CA ALA A 56 60.36 43.13 21.01
C ALA A 56 58.94 42.68 21.30
N VAL A 57 58.10 42.86 20.32
CA VAL A 57 56.70 42.38 20.31
C VAL A 57 56.57 41.29 19.27
N THR A 58 56.08 40.16 19.69
CA THR A 58 55.81 39.00 18.82
C THR A 58 54.30 38.72 18.83
N ILE A 59 53.71 38.64 17.67
CA ILE A 59 52.29 38.29 17.47
C ILE A 59 52.25 37.06 16.58
N ASN A 60 51.56 36.03 17.01
CA ASN A 60 51.42 34.76 16.28
C ASN A 60 52.79 34.17 15.83
N GLY A 61 53.80 34.23 16.69
CA GLY A 61 55.15 33.76 16.40
C GLY A 61 55.99 34.69 15.50
N SER A 62 55.40 35.73 14.92
CA SER A 62 56.11 36.72 14.09
C SER A 62 56.51 37.90 14.94
N GLN A 63 57.81 38.23 14.91
CA GLN A 63 58.31 39.46 15.55
C GLN A 63 57.87 40.66 14.71
N VAL A 64 56.88 41.40 15.18
CA VAL A 64 56.29 42.57 14.52
C VAL A 64 56.97 43.88 14.88
N TYR A 65 57.64 43.87 16.01
CA TYR A 65 58.42 45.01 16.45
C TYR A 65 59.73 44.51 17.14
N ALA A 66 60.88 45.06 16.79
CA ALA A 66 62.16 44.57 17.22
C ALA A 66 62.54 45.10 18.61
N GLY A 67 61.73 45.92 19.23
CA GLY A 67 62.05 46.64 20.41
C GLY A 67 62.85 47.94 20.15
N GLY A 68 62.98 48.73 21.13
CA GLY A 68 63.70 50.00 21.00
C GLY A 68 63.86 50.77 22.28
N THR A 69 64.77 51.78 22.20
CA THR A 69 65.02 52.74 23.27
C THR A 69 64.59 54.11 22.84
N TYR A 70 63.84 54.78 23.66
CA TYR A 70 63.19 56.04 23.37
C TYR A 70 63.57 57.12 24.34
N SER A 71 63.71 58.32 23.84
CA SER A 71 64.06 59.53 24.58
C SER A 71 63.05 60.62 24.43
N ASN A 72 63.06 61.62 25.27
CA ASN A 72 62.23 62.85 25.13
C ASN A 72 60.70 62.60 25.07
N ILE A 73 60.24 61.70 25.90
CA ILE A 73 58.79 61.51 26.13
C ILE A 73 58.40 62.56 27.19
N THR A 74 58.02 63.74 26.77
CA THR A 74 57.87 64.90 27.68
C THR A 74 56.43 65.28 27.92
N ASP A 75 55.47 64.51 27.35
CA ASP A 75 54.03 64.62 27.57
C ASP A 75 53.48 63.34 28.21
N TYR A 76 52.33 63.44 28.81
CA TYR A 76 51.61 62.30 29.44
C TYR A 76 50.65 61.61 28.49
N LYS A 77 50.84 61.82 27.17
CA LYS A 77 49.98 61.25 26.17
C LYS A 77 50.44 59.88 25.76
N GLU A 78 49.47 59.03 25.51
CA GLU A 78 49.74 57.73 24.90
C GLU A 78 50.55 57.90 23.60
N ARG A 79 51.59 57.14 23.44
CA ARG A 79 52.44 57.15 22.25
C ARG A 79 52.53 55.82 21.61
N THR A 80 52.22 55.79 20.34
CA THR A 80 52.48 54.62 19.50
C THR A 80 53.96 54.64 19.12
N LEU A 81 54.65 53.53 19.36
CA LEU A 81 56.07 53.34 19.04
C LEU A 81 56.24 52.64 17.67
N ALA A 82 55.32 51.77 17.38
CA ALA A 82 55.24 51.10 16.09
C ALA A 82 53.78 50.65 15.81
N SER A 83 53.46 50.52 14.55
CA SER A 83 52.21 49.97 14.08
C SER A 83 52.41 49.29 12.70
N GLY A 84 51.50 48.44 12.35
CA GLY A 84 51.53 47.75 11.07
C GLY A 84 50.35 46.82 10.91
N THR A 85 50.44 45.94 9.97
CA THR A 85 49.51 44.88 9.73
C THR A 85 50.20 43.51 9.78
N LEU A 86 49.47 42.50 10.16
CA LEU A 86 49.93 41.11 10.15
C LEU A 86 48.85 40.23 9.56
N THR A 87 49.22 39.44 8.59
CA THR A 87 48.31 38.43 8.02
C THR A 87 48.55 37.10 8.76
N ILE A 88 47.45 36.53 9.28
CA ILE A 88 47.44 35.30 10.05
C ILE A 88 46.59 34.27 9.28
N ALA A 89 47.21 33.15 8.92
CA ALA A 89 46.50 32.03 8.31
C ALA A 89 45.64 31.32 9.37
N HIS A 90 44.42 30.98 9.00
CA HIS A 90 43.53 30.19 9.82
C HIS A 90 43.77 28.69 9.62
N ASP A 91 43.28 27.89 10.56
CA ASP A 91 43.26 26.45 10.48
C ASP A 91 42.27 25.98 9.40
N SER A 92 42.32 24.71 9.01
CA SER A 92 41.52 24.21 7.87
C SER A 92 39.99 24.34 8.06
N ASP A 93 39.52 24.38 9.30
CA ASP A 93 38.11 24.59 9.67
C ASP A 93 37.69 26.08 9.68
N GLY A 94 38.65 26.97 9.43
CA GLY A 94 38.43 28.41 9.45
C GLY A 94 38.58 29.05 10.82
N SER A 95 38.82 28.29 11.85
CA SER A 95 39.10 28.82 13.19
C SER A 95 40.55 29.32 13.30
N LYS A 96 40.81 30.19 14.22
CA LYS A 96 42.16 30.59 14.54
C LYS A 96 42.27 31.22 15.93
N THR A 97 43.19 30.71 16.70
CA THR A 97 43.66 31.34 17.90
C THR A 97 45.11 31.79 17.69
N PHE A 98 45.43 33.00 18.04
CA PHE A 98 46.78 33.53 17.98
C PHE A 98 47.18 34.11 19.31
N THR A 99 48.48 34.28 19.52
CA THR A 99 49.03 34.73 20.79
C THR A 99 49.82 36.01 20.57
N VAL A 100 49.56 37.00 21.42
CA VAL A 100 50.50 38.07 21.69
C VAL A 100 51.45 37.52 22.74
N ALA A 101 52.70 37.32 22.38
CA ALA A 101 53.70 36.77 23.31
C ALA A 101 53.95 37.71 24.50
N ALA A 102 54.51 37.18 25.53
CA ALA A 102 54.93 38.02 26.65
C ALA A 102 55.87 39.11 26.16
N PHE A 103 55.59 40.30 26.58
CA PHE A 103 56.45 41.46 26.29
C PHE A 103 56.62 42.33 27.51
N GLY A 104 57.49 43.29 27.40
CA GLY A 104 57.73 44.20 28.51
C GLY A 104 58.42 45.45 28.09
N GLY A 105 58.79 46.21 29.07
CA GLY A 105 59.51 47.41 28.84
C GLY A 105 60.17 47.91 30.17
N GLN A 106 60.96 48.88 30.05
CA GLN A 106 61.64 49.47 31.19
C GLN A 106 61.53 51.00 31.16
N VAL A 107 61.29 51.58 32.28
CA VAL A 107 61.29 53.04 32.44
C VAL A 107 62.34 53.41 33.47
N TRP A 108 63.06 54.47 33.19
CA TRP A 108 64.12 54.95 34.07
C TRP A 108 63.56 55.74 35.24
N LYS A 109 63.93 55.37 36.49
CA LYS A 109 63.59 56.10 37.70
C LYS A 109 64.80 56.22 38.59
N THR A 110 65.29 57.43 38.84
CA THR A 110 66.28 57.80 39.82
C THR A 110 67.60 57.02 39.79
N ASN A 111 68.11 56.32 39.09
CA ASN A 111 69.35 55.52 38.95
C ASN A 111 69.09 54.03 38.61
N SER A 112 67.87 53.61 38.28
CA SER A 112 67.59 52.25 37.92
C SER A 112 66.47 52.16 36.90
N TYR A 113 66.41 51.04 36.15
CA TYR A 113 65.28 50.71 35.32
C TYR A 113 64.22 49.91 36.09
N LEU A 114 63.02 50.36 36.07
CA LEU A 114 61.88 49.59 36.52
C LEU A 114 61.33 48.80 35.37
N THR A 115 61.14 47.51 35.52
CA THR A 115 60.64 46.61 34.45
C THR A 115 59.18 46.38 34.61
N ALA A 116 58.48 46.60 33.52
CA ALA A 116 57.05 46.26 33.35
C ALA A 116 56.97 45.04 32.46
N THR A 117 56.09 44.15 32.79
CA THR A 117 55.86 42.90 32.00
C THR A 117 54.37 42.62 31.76
N ALA A 118 54.07 42.08 30.61
CA ALA A 118 52.81 41.49 30.30
C ALA A 118 52.99 39.99 29.99
N ALA A 119 52.16 39.17 30.55
CA ALA A 119 52.14 37.75 30.20
C ALA A 119 51.63 37.57 28.79
N ALA A 120 51.98 36.45 28.18
CA ALA A 120 51.39 36.06 26.88
C ALA A 120 49.86 35.89 27.00
N GLN A 121 49.15 36.37 26.02
CA GLN A 121 47.71 36.27 25.96
C GLN A 121 47.29 35.71 24.59
N SER A 122 46.32 34.79 24.61
CA SER A 122 45.76 34.19 23.41
C SER A 122 44.39 34.79 23.09
N PHE A 123 44.14 34.95 21.81
CA PHE A 123 42.92 35.56 21.28
C PHE A 123 42.38 34.74 20.11
N ALA A 124 41.09 34.58 20.07
CA ALA A 124 40.42 33.96 18.90
C ALA A 124 40.08 35.04 17.87
N LEU A 125 40.41 34.76 16.62
CA LEU A 125 39.88 35.54 15.50
C LEU A 125 38.47 35.02 15.12
N PRO A 126 37.59 35.87 14.60
CA PRO A 126 36.33 35.42 14.04
C PRO A 126 36.58 34.32 13.02
N THR A 127 35.85 33.24 13.16
CA THR A 127 35.96 32.09 12.26
C THR A 127 35.64 32.49 10.81
N ILE A 128 36.48 32.09 9.89
CA ILE A 128 36.23 32.28 8.47
C ILE A 128 35.31 31.15 8.00
N PRO A 129 34.12 31.47 7.48
CA PRO A 129 33.21 30.44 6.95
C PRO A 129 33.88 29.61 5.86
N ARG A 130 33.73 28.28 5.93
CA ARG A 130 34.39 27.36 4.99
C ARG A 130 33.37 26.54 4.25
N ALA A 131 33.12 25.36 4.67
CA ALA A 131 32.26 24.41 3.96
C ALA A 131 30.80 24.56 4.35
N THR A 132 29.93 24.53 3.37
CA THR A 132 28.47 24.43 3.56
C THR A 132 28.07 22.97 3.74
N VAL A 133 27.34 22.66 4.80
CA VAL A 133 26.73 21.34 4.98
C VAL A 133 25.41 21.32 4.21
N PRO A 134 25.25 20.47 3.18
CA PRO A 134 24.02 20.41 2.44
C PRO A 134 22.91 19.78 3.27
N VAL A 135 21.67 20.22 3.07
CA VAL A 135 20.47 19.69 3.71
C VAL A 135 19.62 19.02 2.63
N ILE A 136 19.40 17.73 2.76
CA ILE A 136 18.61 16.94 1.84
C ILE A 136 17.50 16.22 2.58
N GLY A 137 16.29 16.24 2.03
CA GLY A 137 15.14 15.50 2.55
C GLY A 137 15.10 14.06 2.05
N ALA A 138 13.91 13.48 2.07
CA ALA A 138 13.67 12.15 1.54
C ALA A 138 13.96 12.13 0.03
N VAL A 139 14.72 11.14 -0.42
CA VAL A 139 15.07 10.93 -1.82
C VAL A 139 14.27 9.76 -2.37
N VAL A 140 13.44 10.03 -3.37
CA VAL A 140 12.67 9.00 -4.09
C VAL A 140 13.10 9.01 -5.55
N LEU A 141 13.47 7.86 -6.08
CA LEU A 141 13.91 7.75 -7.47
C LEU A 141 12.81 8.21 -8.43
N GLY A 142 13.20 8.96 -9.46
CA GLY A 142 12.30 9.56 -10.43
C GLY A 142 11.58 10.83 -9.98
N GLN A 143 11.80 11.27 -8.74
CA GLN A 143 11.29 12.53 -8.23
C GLN A 143 12.39 13.60 -8.21
N THR A 144 11.97 14.86 -8.16
CA THR A 144 12.90 15.96 -7.95
C THR A 144 12.96 16.30 -6.46
N VAL A 145 14.15 16.35 -5.90
CA VAL A 145 14.41 16.74 -4.52
C VAL A 145 15.14 18.08 -4.50
N THR A 146 14.73 18.95 -3.59
CA THR A 146 15.44 20.21 -3.33
C THR A 146 16.50 19.99 -2.27
N ILE A 147 17.73 20.38 -2.59
CA ILE A 147 18.87 20.31 -1.68
C ILE A 147 19.12 21.73 -1.19
N GLY A 148 18.93 21.94 0.10
CA GLY A 148 19.21 23.22 0.75
C GLY A 148 20.71 23.42 0.97
N LEU A 149 21.19 24.63 0.71
CA LEU A 149 22.58 25.02 0.84
C LEU A 149 22.66 26.27 1.75
N PRO A 150 22.60 26.10 3.07
CA PRO A 150 22.63 27.21 4.02
C PRO A 150 24.01 27.84 4.06
N ARG A 151 24.35 28.65 3.07
CA ARG A 151 25.64 29.30 2.93
C ARG A 151 25.83 30.43 3.94
N ALA A 152 26.99 30.49 4.56
CA ALA A 152 27.33 31.51 5.54
C ALA A 152 27.63 32.88 4.90
N VAL A 153 27.99 32.92 3.61
CA VAL A 153 28.27 34.14 2.84
C VAL A 153 27.49 34.07 1.53
N SER A 154 26.82 35.18 1.19
CA SER A 154 25.93 35.23 0.00
C SER A 154 26.63 35.00 -1.34
N SER A 155 27.93 35.27 -1.42
CA SER A 155 28.75 35.04 -2.62
C SER A 155 29.25 33.60 -2.78
N PHE A 156 29.05 32.73 -1.81
CA PHE A 156 29.46 31.33 -1.96
C PHE A 156 28.64 30.63 -3.01
N THR A 157 29.32 29.84 -3.81
CA THR A 157 28.73 28.93 -4.78
C THR A 157 29.13 27.49 -4.47
N HIS A 158 28.34 26.55 -4.95
CA HIS A 158 28.51 25.16 -4.61
C HIS A 158 28.50 24.27 -5.83
N THR A 159 29.36 23.24 -5.82
CA THR A 159 29.24 22.10 -6.71
C THR A 159 28.78 20.91 -5.89
N LEU A 160 27.69 20.30 -6.33
CA LEU A 160 27.08 19.14 -5.71
C LEU A 160 27.30 17.91 -6.57
N THR A 161 27.81 16.86 -5.95
CA THR A 161 27.96 15.54 -6.58
C THR A 161 27.38 14.46 -5.69
N TYR A 162 26.94 13.37 -6.30
CA TYR A 162 26.49 12.21 -5.54
C TYR A 162 27.30 10.97 -5.89
N VAL A 163 27.30 10.03 -4.93
CA VAL A 163 27.74 8.64 -5.13
C VAL A 163 26.64 7.74 -4.53
N PHE A 164 26.21 6.76 -5.31
CA PHE A 164 25.22 5.77 -4.87
C PHE A 164 25.60 4.40 -5.46
N GLY A 165 26.10 3.50 -4.63
CA GLY A 165 26.76 2.29 -5.10
C GLY A 165 27.98 2.64 -5.96
N SER A 166 28.04 2.14 -7.20
CA SER A 166 29.06 2.50 -8.19
C SER A 166 28.65 3.68 -9.09
N ALA A 167 27.39 4.13 -8.99
CA ALA A 167 26.92 5.28 -9.76
C ALA A 167 27.32 6.58 -9.09
N SER A 168 27.73 7.55 -9.87
CA SER A 168 28.08 8.89 -9.43
C SER A 168 27.73 9.92 -10.48
N GLY A 169 27.55 11.16 -10.06
CA GLY A 169 27.27 12.24 -11.01
C GLY A 169 27.29 13.61 -10.35
N THR A 170 27.31 14.62 -11.19
CA THR A 170 27.16 16.02 -10.78
C THR A 170 25.68 16.38 -10.78
N ILE A 171 25.21 16.95 -9.68
CA ILE A 171 23.83 17.42 -9.51
C ILE A 171 23.71 18.86 -9.99
N ALA A 172 24.64 19.70 -9.54
CA ALA A 172 24.64 21.11 -9.86
C ALA A 172 26.04 21.69 -9.75
N GLU A 173 26.32 22.71 -10.54
CA GLU A 173 27.50 23.56 -10.45
C GLU A 173 27.09 25.01 -10.30
N GLY A 174 27.85 25.76 -9.50
CA GLY A 174 27.55 27.18 -9.25
C GLY A 174 26.27 27.42 -8.42
N ALA A 175 25.72 26.41 -7.76
CA ALA A 175 24.50 26.55 -7.00
C ALA A 175 24.61 27.56 -5.86
N GLY A 176 23.55 28.32 -5.62
CA GLY A 176 23.46 29.35 -4.58
C GLY A 176 22.99 28.79 -3.24
N THR A 177 21.73 29.04 -2.92
CA THR A 177 21.09 28.64 -1.65
C THR A 177 20.39 27.28 -1.72
N GLU A 178 20.17 26.78 -2.92
CA GLU A 178 19.55 25.50 -3.17
C GLU A 178 19.95 24.93 -4.52
N ALA A 179 19.72 23.65 -4.72
CA ALA A 179 19.81 22.97 -6.00
C ALA A 179 18.66 21.97 -6.15
N GLN A 180 18.18 21.81 -7.37
CA GLN A 180 17.18 20.81 -7.72
C GLN A 180 17.89 19.58 -8.28
N TRP A 181 17.57 18.42 -7.74
CA TRP A 181 18.09 17.15 -8.23
C TRP A 181 16.95 16.27 -8.73
N ALA A 182 16.85 16.13 -10.04
CA ALA A 182 16.01 15.10 -10.64
C ALA A 182 16.69 13.74 -10.44
N VAL A 183 16.21 12.98 -9.51
CA VAL A 183 16.86 11.73 -9.07
C VAL A 183 16.64 10.64 -10.13
N PRO A 184 17.70 10.10 -10.78
CA PRO A 184 17.52 9.12 -11.84
C PRO A 184 16.95 7.80 -11.33
N TYR A 185 16.03 7.19 -12.09
CA TYR A 185 15.56 5.83 -11.83
C TYR A 185 16.67 4.78 -11.94
N ASP A 186 17.69 5.03 -12.77
CA ASP A 186 18.81 4.11 -13.00
C ASP A 186 19.61 3.80 -11.75
N LEU A 187 19.51 4.64 -10.72
CA LEU A 187 20.10 4.36 -9.42
C LEU A 187 19.52 3.08 -8.77
N ALA A 188 18.31 2.68 -9.15
CA ALA A 188 17.73 1.42 -8.70
C ALA A 188 18.59 0.21 -9.09
N ALA A 189 19.37 0.30 -10.18
CA ALA A 189 20.28 -0.78 -10.58
C ALA A 189 21.42 -1.03 -9.58
N GLN A 190 21.71 -0.07 -8.72
CA GLN A 190 22.72 -0.23 -7.67
C GLN A 190 22.21 -1.02 -6.45
N ILE A 191 20.89 -1.17 -6.34
CA ILE A 191 20.21 -1.85 -5.23
C ILE A 191 19.16 -2.85 -5.74
N PRO A 192 19.56 -3.83 -6.57
CA PRO A 192 18.60 -4.74 -7.23
C PRO A 192 17.80 -5.60 -6.25
N ASN A 193 18.29 -5.76 -5.02
CA ASN A 193 17.68 -6.61 -3.99
C ASN A 193 17.13 -5.83 -2.78
N SER A 194 17.05 -4.51 -2.88
CA SER A 194 16.55 -3.67 -1.79
C SER A 194 15.66 -2.54 -2.32
N ALA A 195 14.59 -2.23 -1.61
CA ALA A 195 13.73 -1.10 -1.92
C ALA A 195 14.34 0.26 -1.54
N SER A 196 15.46 0.26 -0.80
CA SER A 196 16.17 1.47 -0.43
C SER A 196 17.67 1.23 -0.32
N GLY A 197 18.45 2.29 -0.46
CA GLY A 197 19.89 2.26 -0.31
C GLY A 197 20.43 3.60 0.15
N THR A 198 21.66 3.58 0.65
CA THR A 198 22.34 4.78 1.14
C THR A 198 23.36 5.26 0.11
N GLY A 199 23.35 6.55 -0.16
CA GLY A 199 24.34 7.25 -0.96
C GLY A 199 24.96 8.41 -0.19
N THR A 200 25.95 9.02 -0.79
CA THR A 200 26.65 10.18 -0.24
C THR A 200 26.50 11.36 -1.18
N LEU A 201 26.07 12.47 -0.64
CA LEU A 201 26.02 13.77 -1.30
C LEU A 201 27.23 14.57 -0.85
N THR A 202 28.05 15.01 -1.80
CA THR A 202 29.24 15.84 -1.54
C THR A 202 28.98 17.26 -2.03
N CYS A 203 29.19 18.21 -1.16
CA CYS A 203 29.09 19.64 -1.43
C CYS A 203 30.48 20.27 -1.35
N LYS A 204 30.98 20.76 -2.47
CA LYS A 204 32.18 21.61 -2.55
C LYS A 204 31.74 23.06 -2.51
N THR A 205 32.28 23.83 -1.58
CA THR A 205 31.98 25.27 -1.41
C THR A 205 33.10 26.10 -1.98
N TYR A 206 32.75 27.10 -2.76
CA TYR A 206 33.70 28.01 -3.43
C TYR A 206 33.47 29.45 -2.98
N SER A 207 34.54 30.18 -2.84
CA SER A 207 34.58 31.65 -2.77
C SER A 207 35.19 32.16 -4.05
N GLY A 208 34.37 32.70 -4.95
CA GLY A 208 34.78 32.91 -6.37
C GLY A 208 35.15 31.58 -7.03
N SER A 209 36.37 31.48 -7.54
CA SER A 209 36.90 30.25 -8.14
C SER A 209 37.66 29.35 -7.15
N THR A 210 37.86 29.79 -5.91
CA THR A 210 38.67 29.08 -4.92
C THR A 210 37.81 28.10 -4.15
N LEU A 211 38.16 26.81 -4.16
CA LEU A 211 37.58 25.81 -3.30
C LEU A 211 37.98 26.09 -1.84
N ILE A 212 37.00 26.39 -1.01
CA ILE A 212 37.23 26.73 0.40
C ILE A 212 36.90 25.60 1.37
N GLY A 213 36.18 24.59 0.91
CA GLY A 213 35.92 23.41 1.74
C GLY A 213 34.96 22.42 1.06
N THR A 214 34.91 21.23 1.63
CA THR A 214 34.04 20.13 1.16
C THR A 214 33.35 19.53 2.36
N GLN A 215 32.05 19.26 2.21
CA GLN A 215 31.24 18.53 3.19
C GLN A 215 30.49 17.41 2.49
N ALA A 216 30.27 16.34 3.21
CA ALA A 216 29.49 15.22 2.71
C ALA A 216 28.42 14.83 3.71
N VAL A 217 27.26 14.49 3.21
CA VAL A 217 26.15 13.96 4.01
C VAL A 217 25.63 12.70 3.35
N ASN A 218 25.16 11.78 4.14
CA ASN A 218 24.50 10.60 3.61
C ASN A 218 23.03 10.91 3.34
N PHE A 219 22.49 10.27 2.32
CA PHE A 219 21.05 10.26 2.03
C PHE A 219 20.59 8.81 1.82
N THR A 220 19.33 8.57 2.10
CA THR A 220 18.68 7.29 1.77
C THR A 220 17.77 7.53 0.58
N ALA A 221 18.01 6.80 -0.50
CA ALA A 221 17.14 6.81 -1.68
C ALA A 221 16.22 5.58 -1.66
N THR A 222 14.95 5.80 -1.98
CA THR A 222 13.93 4.75 -2.05
C THR A 222 13.47 4.54 -3.48
N VAL A 223 13.25 3.29 -3.85
CA VAL A 223 12.67 2.90 -5.13
C VAL A 223 11.14 2.97 -4.98
N PRO A 224 10.45 3.85 -5.72
CA PRO A 224 8.99 3.91 -5.63
C PRO A 224 8.37 2.68 -6.30
N SER A 225 7.20 2.28 -5.84
CA SER A 225 6.39 1.26 -6.52
C SER A 225 5.47 1.94 -7.53
N ASN A 226 5.91 2.02 -8.78
CA ASN A 226 5.15 2.64 -9.87
C ASN A 226 5.41 1.92 -11.20
N SER A 227 4.76 2.34 -12.27
CA SER A 227 4.86 1.71 -13.60
C SER A 227 6.29 1.66 -14.17
N THR A 228 7.20 2.53 -13.73
CA THR A 228 8.60 2.55 -14.17
C THR A 228 9.44 1.49 -13.46
N THR A 229 9.13 1.19 -12.20
CA THR A 229 9.93 0.33 -11.33
C THR A 229 9.30 -1.04 -11.07
N GLN A 230 7.99 -1.17 -11.25
CA GLN A 230 7.29 -2.44 -11.14
C GLN A 230 7.82 -3.45 -12.18
N PRO A 231 7.97 -4.71 -11.81
CA PRO A 231 8.27 -5.75 -12.78
C PRO A 231 7.16 -5.83 -13.84
N SER A 232 7.54 -6.08 -15.07
CA SER A 232 6.57 -6.44 -16.10
C SER A 232 6.13 -7.88 -15.89
N ASP A 233 4.85 -8.15 -16.11
CA ASP A 233 4.32 -9.51 -16.12
C ASP A 233 3.30 -9.64 -17.25
N THR A 234 3.20 -10.81 -17.81
CA THR A 234 2.16 -11.22 -18.76
C THR A 234 1.73 -12.65 -18.44
N LEU A 235 0.44 -12.92 -18.65
CA LEU A 235 -0.15 -14.21 -18.37
C LEU A 235 -0.49 -14.94 -19.67
N ALA A 236 -0.03 -16.17 -19.79
CA ALA A 236 -0.56 -17.14 -20.74
C ALA A 236 -1.39 -18.17 -19.97
N VAL A 237 -2.63 -18.39 -20.41
CA VAL A 237 -3.53 -19.32 -19.75
C VAL A 237 -3.99 -20.39 -20.73
N SER A 238 -3.93 -21.64 -20.30
CA SER A 238 -4.35 -22.78 -21.10
C SER A 238 -5.16 -23.78 -20.26
N PRO A 239 -6.14 -24.46 -20.83
CA PRO A 239 -6.90 -25.46 -20.12
C PRO A 239 -6.04 -26.71 -19.85
N VAL A 240 -6.29 -27.32 -18.71
CA VAL A 240 -5.70 -28.63 -18.33
C VAL A 240 -6.84 -29.57 -17.99
N SER A 241 -6.97 -30.63 -18.76
CA SER A 241 -7.98 -31.65 -18.54
C SER A 241 -7.52 -33.01 -19.11
N SER A 242 -8.16 -34.07 -18.68
CA SER A 242 -8.02 -35.42 -19.25
C SER A 242 -9.03 -35.69 -20.37
N LEU A 243 -9.83 -34.71 -20.75
CA LEU A 243 -10.86 -34.85 -21.75
C LEU A 243 -10.26 -35.00 -23.14
N ALA A 244 -10.88 -35.85 -23.98
CA ALA A 244 -10.50 -35.99 -25.37
C ALA A 244 -10.97 -34.79 -26.21
N ALA A 245 -10.48 -34.68 -27.44
CA ALA A 245 -11.04 -33.73 -28.42
C ALA A 245 -12.52 -34.01 -28.65
N PRO A 246 -13.35 -32.99 -28.82
CA PRO A 246 -13.02 -31.56 -28.94
C PRO A 246 -12.99 -30.78 -27.62
N PHE A 247 -13.07 -31.45 -26.46
CA PHE A 247 -13.22 -30.81 -25.15
C PHE A 247 -11.90 -30.40 -24.51
N ASN A 248 -10.78 -31.00 -24.94
CA ASN A 248 -9.47 -30.80 -24.31
C ASN A 248 -8.94 -29.36 -24.38
N GLY A 249 -9.47 -28.54 -25.28
CA GLY A 249 -9.13 -27.13 -25.45
C GLY A 249 -10.10 -26.16 -24.77
N LEU A 250 -11.10 -26.66 -24.04
CA LEU A 250 -12.16 -25.85 -23.46
C LEU A 250 -12.02 -25.74 -21.94
N TYR A 251 -12.45 -24.60 -21.39
CA TYR A 251 -12.67 -24.50 -19.95
C TYR A 251 -14.13 -24.89 -19.67
N ILE A 252 -14.32 -26.00 -18.98
CA ILE A 252 -15.62 -26.59 -18.68
C ILE A 252 -15.79 -26.67 -17.16
N GLN A 253 -16.86 -26.11 -16.65
CA GLN A 253 -17.24 -26.13 -15.25
C GLN A 253 -17.20 -27.57 -14.68
N GLY A 254 -16.54 -27.74 -13.55
CA GLY A 254 -16.43 -29.02 -12.85
C GLY A 254 -15.56 -30.08 -13.55
N ARG A 255 -14.86 -29.73 -14.66
CA ARG A 255 -14.13 -30.72 -15.49
C ARG A 255 -12.72 -30.30 -15.83
N THR A 256 -12.43 -29.02 -15.90
CA THR A 256 -11.12 -28.55 -16.35
C THR A 256 -10.47 -27.65 -15.30
N LYS A 257 -9.16 -27.60 -15.35
CA LYS A 257 -8.31 -26.69 -14.60
C LYS A 257 -7.69 -25.67 -15.56
N ALA A 258 -7.14 -24.59 -15.07
CA ALA A 258 -6.38 -23.64 -15.85
C ALA A 258 -4.90 -23.69 -15.45
N LYS A 259 -4.00 -23.87 -16.40
CA LYS A 259 -2.58 -23.62 -16.20
C LYS A 259 -2.29 -22.16 -16.51
N ILE A 260 -1.77 -21.43 -15.54
CA ILE A 260 -1.47 -20.01 -15.64
C ILE A 260 0.06 -19.88 -15.69
N THR A 261 0.58 -19.35 -16.77
CA THR A 261 2.03 -19.18 -16.93
C THR A 261 2.38 -17.70 -16.92
N HIS A 262 3.20 -17.30 -16.00
CA HIS A 262 3.76 -15.96 -15.90
C HIS A 262 5.00 -15.82 -16.78
N THR A 263 5.06 -14.70 -17.50
CA THR A 263 6.27 -14.25 -18.16
C THR A 263 6.58 -12.85 -17.65
N ALA A 264 7.48 -12.78 -16.67
CA ALA A 264 7.79 -11.54 -15.99
C ALA A 264 9.29 -11.24 -16.00
N SER A 265 9.61 -9.96 -15.97
CA SER A 265 10.98 -9.48 -15.82
C SER A 265 11.04 -8.32 -14.84
N GLY A 266 12.07 -8.32 -13.99
CA GLY A 266 12.36 -7.22 -13.09
C GLY A 266 12.91 -6.01 -13.84
N ARG A 267 12.79 -4.85 -13.23
CA ARG A 267 13.35 -3.59 -13.74
C ARG A 267 14.65 -3.26 -13.02
N TYR A 268 15.55 -2.54 -13.69
CA TYR A 268 16.80 -2.05 -13.08
C TYR A 268 17.59 -3.13 -12.34
N GLY A 269 17.77 -4.29 -12.98
CA GLY A 269 18.56 -5.40 -12.41
C GLY A 269 17.88 -6.22 -11.31
N ALA A 270 16.66 -5.87 -10.89
CA ALA A 270 15.90 -6.74 -9.98
C ALA A 270 15.54 -8.07 -10.65
N THR A 271 15.48 -9.12 -9.87
CA THR A 271 15.05 -10.44 -10.31
C THR A 271 13.65 -10.73 -9.76
N ILE A 272 12.91 -11.63 -10.39
CA ILE A 272 11.62 -12.04 -9.85
C ILE A 272 11.85 -13.03 -8.71
N LYS A 273 11.23 -12.75 -7.57
CA LYS A 273 11.33 -13.54 -6.34
C LYS A 273 10.16 -14.52 -6.19
N SER A 274 8.97 -14.09 -6.56
CA SER A 274 7.77 -14.90 -6.41
C SER A 274 6.69 -14.53 -7.41
N TYR A 275 5.81 -15.47 -7.66
CA TYR A 275 4.65 -15.34 -8.51
C TYR A 275 3.41 -15.80 -7.75
N ALA A 276 2.29 -15.16 -7.99
CA ALA A 276 0.99 -15.63 -7.57
C ALA A 276 -0.07 -15.27 -8.62
N ALA A 277 -1.07 -16.11 -8.75
CA ALA A 277 -2.22 -15.87 -9.61
C ALA A 277 -3.50 -16.11 -8.82
N THR A 278 -4.41 -15.16 -8.84
CA THR A 278 -5.71 -15.27 -8.17
C THR A 278 -6.80 -15.40 -9.23
N VAL A 279 -7.63 -16.41 -9.09
CA VAL A 279 -8.79 -16.68 -9.92
C VAL A 279 -9.90 -17.26 -9.05
N ASP A 280 -11.12 -16.80 -9.25
CA ASP A 280 -12.30 -17.28 -8.51
C ASP A 280 -12.11 -17.26 -6.97
N GLY A 281 -11.43 -16.20 -6.45
CA GLY A 281 -11.13 -16.02 -5.04
C GLY A 281 -10.02 -16.89 -4.47
N GLN A 282 -9.43 -17.79 -5.26
CA GLN A 282 -8.33 -18.67 -4.84
C GLN A 282 -7.00 -18.17 -5.40
N THR A 283 -5.96 -18.27 -4.59
CA THR A 283 -4.60 -17.85 -4.97
C THR A 283 -3.68 -19.05 -5.12
N TYR A 284 -3.00 -19.10 -6.25
CA TYR A 284 -2.05 -20.14 -6.62
C TYR A 284 -0.67 -19.52 -6.78
N THR A 285 0.36 -20.16 -6.22
CA THR A 285 1.73 -19.64 -6.22
C THR A 285 2.62 -20.40 -7.17
N GLY A 286 3.65 -19.72 -7.67
CA GLY A 286 4.64 -20.27 -8.60
C GLY A 286 4.55 -19.66 -10.00
N GLN A 287 5.57 -19.88 -10.81
CA GLN A 287 5.65 -19.30 -12.15
C GLN A 287 4.62 -19.89 -13.13
N ALA A 288 4.27 -21.16 -12.97
CA ALA A 288 3.31 -21.83 -13.83
C ALA A 288 2.33 -22.68 -13.01
N PRO A 289 1.54 -22.07 -12.11
CA PRO A 289 0.60 -22.82 -11.30
C PRO A 289 -0.54 -23.37 -12.15
N THR A 290 -1.13 -24.44 -11.66
CA THR A 290 -2.37 -25.00 -12.17
C THR A 290 -3.43 -24.87 -11.09
N THR A 291 -4.62 -24.36 -11.47
CA THR A 291 -5.74 -24.20 -10.56
C THR A 291 -6.31 -25.52 -10.09
N ASP A 292 -7.15 -25.48 -9.10
CA ASP A 292 -8.14 -26.52 -8.89
C ASP A 292 -9.13 -26.58 -10.07
N ILE A 293 -10.02 -27.56 -10.04
CA ILE A 293 -11.08 -27.65 -11.05
C ILE A 293 -11.97 -26.39 -10.96
N LEU A 294 -12.17 -25.75 -12.09
CA LEU A 294 -12.96 -24.54 -12.20
C LEU A 294 -14.43 -24.83 -11.87
N ALA A 295 -14.94 -24.25 -10.80
CA ALA A 295 -16.28 -24.48 -10.31
C ALA A 295 -17.29 -23.44 -10.83
N THR A 296 -16.86 -22.21 -11.06
CA THR A 296 -17.73 -21.09 -11.44
C THR A 296 -17.76 -20.93 -12.96
N PRO A 297 -18.92 -20.97 -13.61
CA PRO A 297 -19.04 -20.73 -15.04
C PRO A 297 -19.07 -19.23 -15.36
N GLY A 298 -18.83 -18.91 -16.64
CA GLY A 298 -18.79 -17.52 -17.12
C GLY A 298 -17.38 -17.01 -17.33
N THR A 299 -17.23 -15.70 -17.41
CA THR A 299 -15.90 -15.08 -17.58
C THR A 299 -15.22 -14.93 -16.24
N LEU A 300 -14.15 -15.65 -16.04
CA LEU A 300 -13.30 -15.52 -14.87
C LEU A 300 -12.11 -14.62 -15.20
N THR A 301 -11.90 -13.59 -14.36
CA THR A 301 -10.71 -12.75 -14.42
C THR A 301 -9.60 -13.38 -13.59
N ILE A 302 -8.43 -13.43 -14.17
CA ILE A 302 -7.22 -13.93 -13.53
C ILE A 302 -6.31 -12.73 -13.27
N THR A 303 -5.99 -12.50 -12.01
CA THR A 303 -5.04 -11.48 -11.60
C THR A 303 -3.72 -12.14 -11.23
N GLY A 304 -2.72 -11.96 -12.06
CA GLY A 304 -1.35 -12.39 -11.79
C GLY A 304 -0.55 -11.30 -11.09
N THR A 305 0.33 -11.69 -10.21
CA THR A 305 1.31 -10.82 -9.58
C THR A 305 2.70 -11.43 -9.63
N ALA A 306 3.67 -10.62 -10.02
CA ALA A 306 5.08 -10.96 -9.94
C ALA A 306 5.76 -10.00 -8.95
N THR A 307 6.39 -10.55 -7.93
CA THR A 307 7.11 -9.76 -6.93
C THR A 307 8.60 -9.85 -7.20
N ASP A 308 9.25 -8.71 -7.30
CA ASP A 308 10.69 -8.65 -7.54
C ASP A 308 11.52 -8.79 -6.25
N SER A 309 12.84 -8.83 -6.40
CA SER A 309 13.80 -8.96 -5.31
C SER A 309 13.80 -7.76 -4.33
N ARG A 310 13.19 -6.63 -4.70
CA ARG A 310 12.98 -5.46 -3.86
C ARG A 310 11.66 -5.54 -3.06
N GLY A 311 10.77 -6.48 -3.42
CA GLY A 311 9.41 -6.57 -2.87
C GLY A 311 8.41 -5.70 -3.64
N ILE A 312 8.77 -5.16 -4.81
CA ILE A 312 7.86 -4.41 -5.66
C ILE A 312 7.02 -5.39 -6.47
N VAL A 313 5.71 -5.13 -6.54
CA VAL A 313 4.75 -6.01 -7.20
C VAL A 313 4.32 -5.43 -8.54
N GLY A 314 4.49 -6.21 -9.59
CA GLY A 314 3.86 -5.99 -10.89
C GLY A 314 2.60 -6.83 -11.03
N THR A 315 1.61 -6.35 -11.77
CA THR A 315 0.32 -7.00 -11.94
C THR A 315 0.04 -7.25 -13.42
N ALA A 316 -0.52 -8.40 -13.72
CA ALA A 316 -1.01 -8.76 -15.05
C ALA A 316 -2.45 -9.28 -14.95
N LEU A 317 -3.25 -9.06 -15.97
CA LEU A 317 -4.62 -9.53 -16.07
C LEU A 317 -4.79 -10.45 -17.27
N ALA A 318 -5.55 -11.49 -17.06
CA ALA A 318 -6.06 -12.36 -18.14
C ALA A 318 -7.51 -12.71 -17.85
N SER A 319 -8.21 -13.26 -18.82
CA SER A 319 -9.56 -13.78 -18.62
C SER A 319 -9.74 -15.09 -19.38
N ILE A 320 -10.58 -15.95 -18.83
CA ILE A 320 -11.00 -17.20 -19.46
C ILE A 320 -12.51 -17.28 -19.42
N ALA A 321 -13.10 -17.90 -20.42
CA ALA A 321 -14.53 -18.18 -20.47
C ALA A 321 -14.77 -19.65 -20.08
N VAL A 322 -15.34 -19.87 -18.91
CA VAL A 322 -15.70 -21.20 -18.41
C VAL A 322 -17.11 -21.53 -18.85
N LEU A 323 -17.25 -22.57 -19.64
CA LEU A 323 -18.55 -23.03 -20.12
C LEU A 323 -19.31 -23.73 -18.99
N ALA A 324 -20.53 -23.28 -18.75
CA ALA A 324 -21.42 -23.92 -17.78
C ALA A 324 -21.67 -25.39 -18.19
N TYR A 325 -21.59 -26.29 -17.22
CA TYR A 325 -21.83 -27.67 -17.44
C TYR A 325 -22.70 -28.29 -16.35
N THR A 326 -23.76 -28.91 -16.79
CA THR A 326 -24.60 -29.84 -16.02
C THR A 326 -24.72 -31.14 -16.77
N PRO A 327 -24.61 -32.29 -16.09
CA PRO A 327 -24.85 -33.59 -16.73
C PRO A 327 -26.23 -33.60 -17.43
N PRO A 328 -26.35 -34.31 -18.56
CA PRO A 328 -27.57 -34.33 -19.30
C PRO A 328 -28.72 -35.05 -18.56
N SER A 329 -29.93 -34.57 -18.73
CA SER A 329 -31.12 -35.13 -18.12
C SER A 329 -32.18 -35.44 -19.16
N VAL A 330 -33.06 -36.37 -18.81
CA VAL A 330 -34.31 -36.60 -19.51
C VAL A 330 -35.37 -35.75 -18.80
N GLU A 331 -36.07 -34.95 -19.57
CA GLU A 331 -37.12 -34.05 -19.08
C GLU A 331 -38.44 -34.27 -19.84
N ARG A 332 -39.48 -33.53 -19.46
CA ARG A 332 -40.72 -33.49 -20.20
C ARG A 332 -40.50 -32.99 -21.63
N ASN A 333 -41.22 -33.58 -22.56
CA ASN A 333 -41.25 -33.10 -23.93
C ASN A 333 -41.82 -31.66 -23.95
N THR A 334 -41.02 -30.73 -24.41
CA THR A 334 -41.36 -29.30 -24.36
C THR A 334 -42.47 -28.90 -25.30
N SER A 335 -42.81 -29.76 -26.28
CA SER A 335 -43.88 -29.50 -27.25
C SER A 335 -45.24 -29.99 -26.76
N THR A 336 -45.25 -31.05 -25.93
CA THR A 336 -46.50 -31.68 -25.46
C THR A 336 -46.70 -31.56 -23.96
N ASP A 337 -45.73 -31.00 -23.26
CA ASP A 337 -45.62 -30.96 -21.78
C ASP A 337 -45.82 -32.34 -21.14
N ALA A 338 -45.39 -33.40 -21.81
CA ALA A 338 -45.56 -34.77 -21.38
C ALA A 338 -44.22 -35.48 -21.14
N LEU A 339 -44.16 -36.31 -20.13
CA LEU A 339 -43.12 -37.32 -19.91
C LEU A 339 -43.86 -38.65 -19.86
N ILE A 340 -43.88 -39.35 -20.96
CA ILE A 340 -44.64 -40.59 -21.12
C ILE A 340 -43.69 -41.74 -21.34
N CYS A 341 -43.97 -42.85 -20.66
CA CYS A 341 -43.37 -44.14 -20.91
C CYS A 341 -44.50 -45.17 -20.73
N ALA A 342 -45.07 -45.62 -21.82
CA ALA A 342 -46.28 -46.41 -21.80
C ALA A 342 -46.32 -47.42 -22.95
N ARG A 343 -47.31 -48.31 -22.94
CA ARG A 343 -47.62 -49.22 -24.03
C ARG A 343 -48.26 -48.47 -25.19
N ALA A 344 -48.03 -48.94 -26.40
CA ALA A 344 -48.63 -48.40 -27.59
C ALA A 344 -48.84 -49.50 -28.67
N LEU A 345 -49.74 -49.27 -29.58
CA LEU A 345 -49.86 -50.04 -30.81
C LEU A 345 -48.69 -49.74 -31.77
N ALA A 346 -48.54 -50.54 -32.81
CA ALA A 346 -47.42 -50.37 -33.77
C ALA A 346 -47.49 -49.04 -34.57
N ASP A 347 -48.64 -48.37 -34.61
CA ASP A 347 -48.78 -47.04 -35.21
C ASP A 347 -48.47 -45.88 -34.28
N GLY A 348 -48.14 -46.16 -33.00
CA GLY A 348 -47.79 -45.17 -31.96
C GLY A 348 -49.02 -44.68 -31.18
N THR A 349 -50.21 -45.20 -31.43
CA THR A 349 -51.34 -44.91 -30.59
C THR A 349 -51.17 -45.52 -29.20
N LEU A 350 -51.32 -44.73 -28.15
CA LEU A 350 -51.24 -45.23 -26.78
C LEU A 350 -52.38 -46.20 -26.51
N ASP A 351 -52.05 -47.41 -26.11
CA ASP A 351 -53.00 -48.47 -25.84
C ASP A 351 -52.39 -49.45 -24.83
N ASP A 352 -53.13 -49.77 -23.79
CA ASP A 352 -52.65 -50.67 -22.73
C ASP A 352 -52.41 -52.10 -23.22
N ASP A 353 -53.11 -52.53 -24.29
CA ASP A 353 -52.94 -53.82 -24.97
C ASP A 353 -51.77 -53.76 -25.98
N GLY A 354 -51.14 -52.62 -26.15
CA GLY A 354 -50.06 -52.43 -27.08
C GLY A 354 -48.82 -53.16 -26.68
N THR A 355 -48.14 -53.73 -27.67
CA THR A 355 -46.85 -54.43 -27.47
C THR A 355 -45.64 -53.56 -27.72
N ALA A 356 -45.78 -52.34 -28.27
CA ALA A 356 -44.68 -51.40 -28.43
C ALA A 356 -44.46 -50.52 -27.18
N LEU A 357 -43.24 -50.12 -26.94
CA LEU A 357 -42.90 -49.13 -25.94
C LEU A 357 -42.94 -47.74 -26.57
N TYR A 358 -43.83 -46.88 -26.12
CA TYR A 358 -43.90 -45.48 -26.50
C TYR A 358 -43.22 -44.61 -25.45
N VAL A 359 -42.39 -43.65 -25.90
CA VAL A 359 -41.78 -42.66 -25.06
C VAL A 359 -42.03 -41.27 -25.63
N ALA A 360 -42.44 -40.35 -24.77
CA ALA A 360 -42.42 -38.93 -25.06
C ALA A 360 -41.55 -38.23 -24.00
N CYS A 361 -40.46 -37.62 -24.40
CA CYS A 361 -39.52 -36.97 -23.54
C CYS A 361 -38.74 -35.85 -24.25
N SER A 362 -38.01 -35.09 -23.51
CA SER A 362 -36.98 -34.16 -24.01
C SER A 362 -35.64 -34.51 -23.40
N ARG A 363 -34.59 -34.20 -24.10
CA ARG A 363 -33.22 -34.20 -23.56
C ARG A 363 -32.80 -32.79 -23.26
N LYS A 364 -32.17 -32.60 -22.13
CA LYS A 364 -31.53 -31.35 -21.74
C LYS A 364 -30.06 -31.59 -21.48
N TYR A 365 -29.20 -30.76 -22.03
CA TYR A 365 -27.76 -30.91 -21.91
C TYR A 365 -27.06 -29.57 -22.09
N SER A 366 -25.83 -29.49 -21.59
CA SER A 366 -24.95 -28.35 -21.79
C SER A 366 -24.27 -28.46 -23.15
N GLY A 367 -24.53 -27.58 -24.07
CA GLY A 367 -24.03 -27.65 -25.46
C GLY A 367 -22.56 -27.35 -25.64
N LEU A 368 -21.89 -26.76 -24.64
CA LEU A 368 -20.44 -26.48 -24.57
C LEU A 368 -19.91 -25.84 -25.87
N GLY A 369 -20.56 -24.76 -26.31
CA GLY A 369 -20.17 -24.06 -27.53
C GLY A 369 -20.43 -24.85 -28.83
N GLY A 370 -21.37 -25.79 -28.82
CA GLY A 370 -21.69 -26.66 -29.95
C GLY A 370 -20.85 -27.94 -30.02
N ASN A 371 -19.98 -28.19 -29.07
CA ASN A 371 -19.11 -29.38 -29.06
C ASN A 371 -19.80 -30.58 -28.40
N ASN A 372 -20.81 -30.36 -27.56
CA ASN A 372 -21.51 -31.41 -26.83
C ASN A 372 -22.91 -31.66 -27.41
N ALA A 373 -23.35 -32.88 -27.31
CA ALA A 373 -24.68 -33.32 -27.64
C ALA A 373 -25.03 -34.52 -26.74
N ALA A 374 -26.31 -34.80 -26.56
CA ALA A 374 -26.73 -35.93 -25.74
C ALA A 374 -27.63 -36.88 -26.52
N SER A 375 -27.51 -38.16 -26.26
CA SER A 375 -28.42 -39.20 -26.64
C SER A 375 -29.35 -39.56 -25.49
N VAL A 376 -30.53 -40.11 -25.79
CA VAL A 376 -31.39 -40.74 -24.76
C VAL A 376 -31.39 -42.25 -25.00
N GLN A 377 -31.19 -42.95 -23.89
CA GLN A 377 -31.14 -44.41 -23.85
C GLN A 377 -32.26 -44.95 -22.97
N VAL A 378 -32.68 -46.15 -23.29
CA VAL A 378 -33.66 -46.91 -22.54
C VAL A 378 -33.07 -48.27 -22.18
N ARG A 379 -33.42 -48.79 -21.03
CA ARG A 379 -33.36 -50.22 -20.73
C ARG A 379 -34.63 -50.66 -20.06
N TYR A 380 -34.92 -51.90 -20.16
CA TYR A 380 -36.14 -52.46 -19.63
C TYR A 380 -35.94 -53.87 -19.10
N LYS A 381 -36.82 -54.27 -18.22
CA LYS A 381 -36.90 -55.64 -17.74
C LYS A 381 -38.36 -56.01 -17.38
N PRO A 382 -38.78 -57.28 -17.57
CA PRO A 382 -39.94 -57.79 -16.86
C PRO A 382 -39.73 -57.67 -15.34
N GLU A 383 -40.77 -57.54 -14.53
CA GLU A 383 -40.67 -57.38 -13.08
C GLU A 383 -39.78 -58.45 -12.42
N SER A 384 -39.89 -59.71 -12.89
CA SER A 384 -39.08 -60.87 -12.41
C SER A 384 -37.86 -61.17 -13.26
N GLY A 385 -37.47 -60.27 -14.21
CA GLY A 385 -36.36 -60.49 -15.14
C GLY A 385 -35.14 -59.66 -14.90
N GLU A 386 -34.09 -59.88 -15.69
CA GLU A 386 -32.89 -59.10 -15.71
C GLU A 386 -33.01 -57.86 -16.62
N TRP A 387 -32.25 -56.82 -16.34
CA TRP A 387 -32.22 -55.65 -17.18
C TRP A 387 -31.63 -55.94 -18.55
N SER A 388 -32.25 -55.40 -19.57
CA SER A 388 -31.65 -55.35 -20.93
C SER A 388 -30.39 -54.46 -20.92
N ASP A 389 -29.56 -54.57 -21.97
CA ASP A 389 -28.60 -53.53 -22.25
C ASP A 389 -29.30 -52.20 -22.55
N TRP A 390 -28.53 -51.12 -22.40
CA TRP A 390 -28.99 -49.81 -22.77
C TRP A 390 -29.12 -49.65 -24.27
N VAL A 391 -30.26 -49.30 -24.77
CA VAL A 391 -30.56 -49.07 -26.19
C VAL A 391 -30.73 -47.56 -26.43
N THR A 392 -29.93 -47.00 -27.35
CA THR A 392 -30.08 -45.61 -27.77
C THR A 392 -31.26 -45.51 -28.73
N PHE A 393 -32.30 -44.78 -28.35
CA PHE A 393 -33.46 -44.56 -29.20
C PHE A 393 -33.60 -43.12 -29.73
N PHE A 394 -33.00 -42.17 -29.04
CA PHE A 394 -32.91 -40.78 -29.46
C PHE A 394 -31.44 -40.41 -29.58
N ALA A 395 -30.91 -40.44 -30.80
CA ALA A 395 -29.50 -40.26 -31.08
C ALA A 395 -29.08 -38.80 -30.90
N GLU A 396 -27.81 -38.59 -30.57
CA GLU A 396 -27.21 -37.25 -30.43
C GLU A 396 -27.28 -36.41 -31.72
N SER A 397 -27.26 -37.08 -32.89
CA SER A 397 -27.36 -36.46 -34.22
C SER A 397 -28.79 -36.10 -34.64
N ALA A 398 -29.81 -36.49 -33.85
CA ALA A 398 -31.20 -36.16 -34.16
C ALA A 398 -31.45 -34.64 -34.04
N SER A 399 -32.27 -34.12 -34.95
CA SER A 399 -32.68 -32.72 -34.91
C SER A 399 -33.65 -32.46 -33.75
N GLY A 400 -33.41 -31.35 -33.04
CA GLY A 400 -34.24 -30.96 -31.90
C GLY A 400 -33.96 -31.79 -30.63
N ASP A 401 -34.63 -31.40 -29.56
CA ASP A 401 -34.42 -31.99 -28.23
C ASP A 401 -35.65 -32.78 -27.72
N ASN A 402 -36.71 -32.90 -28.54
CA ASN A 402 -37.94 -33.61 -28.22
C ASN A 402 -38.02 -34.93 -28.97
N TYR A 403 -38.49 -35.96 -28.30
CA TYR A 403 -38.82 -37.25 -28.86
C TYR A 403 -40.27 -37.60 -28.48
N ALA A 404 -41.04 -38.11 -29.42
CA ALA A 404 -42.36 -38.68 -29.18
C ALA A 404 -42.60 -39.78 -30.22
N GLY A 405 -42.71 -41.00 -29.75
CA GLY A 405 -42.89 -42.15 -30.64
C GLY A 405 -42.57 -43.48 -29.98
N ILE A 406 -42.82 -44.55 -30.75
CA ILE A 406 -42.44 -45.91 -30.33
C ILE A 406 -40.93 -46.14 -30.48
N ILE A 407 -40.37 -46.92 -29.58
CA ILE A 407 -38.96 -47.31 -29.66
C ILE A 407 -38.86 -48.60 -30.48
N ALA A 408 -38.18 -48.53 -31.61
CA ALA A 408 -37.98 -49.65 -32.48
C ALA A 408 -37.20 -50.80 -31.81
N GLY A 409 -37.62 -52.03 -32.01
CA GLY A 409 -36.94 -53.24 -31.52
C GLY A 409 -37.27 -53.60 -30.06
N ILE A 410 -38.12 -52.86 -29.38
CA ILE A 410 -38.62 -53.21 -28.07
C ILE A 410 -40.06 -53.73 -28.17
N THR A 411 -40.27 -54.96 -27.74
CA THR A 411 -41.59 -55.58 -27.66
C THR A 411 -41.85 -55.97 -26.21
N LEU A 412 -43.01 -55.54 -25.69
CA LEU A 412 -43.45 -55.78 -24.32
C LEU A 412 -44.55 -56.84 -24.33
N ALA A 413 -44.36 -57.96 -23.66
CA ALA A 413 -45.43 -58.96 -23.48
C ALA A 413 -46.59 -58.33 -22.67
N VAL A 414 -47.80 -58.54 -23.09
CA VAL A 414 -49.00 -57.91 -22.50
C VAL A 414 -49.33 -58.45 -21.11
N GLU A 415 -48.92 -59.66 -20.81
CA GLU A 415 -49.18 -60.34 -19.56
C GLU A 415 -48.12 -60.00 -18.47
N SER A 416 -47.09 -59.24 -18.82
CA SER A 416 -45.98 -58.92 -17.89
C SER A 416 -45.89 -57.45 -17.60
N PRO A 417 -45.75 -57.04 -16.33
CA PRO A 417 -45.37 -55.69 -16.01
C PRO A 417 -43.87 -55.47 -16.27
N TYR A 418 -43.50 -54.27 -16.67
CA TYR A 418 -42.10 -53.95 -16.97
C TYR A 418 -41.65 -52.75 -16.14
N ALA A 419 -40.43 -52.86 -15.67
CA ALA A 419 -39.66 -51.72 -15.22
C ALA A 419 -38.87 -51.17 -16.41
N ILE A 420 -39.00 -49.85 -16.63
CA ILE A 420 -38.30 -49.16 -17.73
C ILE A 420 -37.42 -48.08 -17.08
N GLU A 421 -36.24 -47.92 -17.59
CA GLU A 421 -35.38 -46.83 -17.20
C GLU A 421 -34.93 -46.03 -18.42
N LEU A 422 -34.97 -44.69 -18.27
CA LEU A 422 -34.47 -43.74 -19.25
C LEU A 422 -33.31 -42.97 -18.68
N ARG A 423 -32.28 -42.73 -19.49
CA ARG A 423 -31.21 -41.80 -19.15
C ARG A 423 -30.78 -41.01 -20.37
N ALA A 424 -30.32 -39.80 -20.16
CA ALA A 424 -29.58 -39.06 -21.18
C ALA A 424 -28.07 -39.23 -20.93
N VAL A 425 -27.33 -39.42 -22.01
CA VAL A 425 -25.85 -39.53 -21.96
C VAL A 425 -25.27 -38.58 -23.00
N ASP A 426 -24.33 -37.75 -22.61
CA ASP A 426 -23.68 -36.80 -23.51
C ASP A 426 -22.36 -37.33 -24.10
N LYS A 427 -21.71 -36.53 -24.95
CA LYS A 427 -20.41 -36.88 -25.55
C LYS A 427 -19.27 -36.94 -24.56
N LEU A 428 -19.44 -36.38 -23.36
CA LEU A 428 -18.50 -36.56 -22.26
C LEU A 428 -18.66 -37.92 -21.57
N GLY A 429 -19.67 -38.69 -21.91
CA GLY A 429 -20.01 -39.97 -21.28
C GLY A 429 -20.75 -39.81 -19.96
N GLU A 430 -21.22 -38.62 -19.65
CA GLU A 430 -21.89 -38.31 -18.39
C GLU A 430 -23.39 -38.45 -18.49
N SER A 431 -24.03 -38.72 -17.34
CA SER A 431 -25.49 -38.76 -17.19
C SER A 431 -25.88 -38.11 -15.88
N GLY A 432 -26.94 -37.32 -15.88
CA GLY A 432 -27.49 -36.65 -14.68
C GLY A 432 -28.39 -37.53 -13.83
N GLY A 433 -28.55 -38.78 -14.21
CA GLY A 433 -29.39 -39.75 -13.48
C GLY A 433 -30.28 -40.59 -14.42
N THR A 434 -30.99 -41.51 -13.81
CA THR A 434 -31.89 -42.43 -14.47
C THR A 434 -33.33 -42.17 -13.99
N LEU A 435 -34.27 -42.07 -14.88
CA LEU A 435 -35.71 -42.03 -14.59
C LEU A 435 -36.28 -43.43 -14.69
N SER A 436 -37.04 -43.85 -13.70
CA SER A 436 -37.65 -45.16 -13.65
C SER A 436 -39.15 -45.06 -13.83
N PHE A 437 -39.70 -45.92 -14.63
CA PHE A 437 -41.11 -46.03 -14.94
C PHE A 437 -41.56 -47.47 -14.74
N ALA A 438 -42.81 -47.64 -14.30
CA ALA A 438 -43.48 -48.91 -14.30
C ALA A 438 -44.51 -48.92 -15.44
N VAL A 439 -44.38 -49.88 -16.32
CA VAL A 439 -45.38 -50.14 -17.36
C VAL A 439 -46.16 -51.38 -16.93
N PRO A 440 -47.41 -51.25 -16.54
CA PRO A 440 -48.18 -52.36 -16.03
C PRO A 440 -48.53 -53.37 -17.11
N THR A 441 -49.09 -54.51 -16.70
CA THR A 441 -49.79 -55.45 -17.60
C THR A 441 -50.99 -54.74 -18.23
N SER A 442 -51.51 -55.26 -19.35
CA SER A 442 -52.79 -54.82 -19.91
C SER A 442 -53.98 -55.18 -18.99
N GLU A 443 -53.80 -56.17 -18.13
CA GLU A 443 -54.80 -56.58 -17.14
C GLU A 443 -54.53 -55.96 -15.76
N ALA A 444 -55.39 -55.06 -15.30
CA ALA A 444 -55.39 -54.48 -13.97
C ALA A 444 -56.42 -55.17 -13.06
N THR A 445 -56.01 -55.40 -11.80
CA THR A 445 -56.84 -56.12 -10.83
C THR A 445 -58.02 -55.30 -10.22
N VAL A 446 -58.01 -53.96 -10.37
CA VAL A 446 -59.10 -53.08 -9.92
C VAL A 446 -59.19 -51.88 -10.84
N ASP A 447 -60.35 -51.61 -11.40
CA ASP A 447 -60.68 -50.43 -12.23
C ASP A 447 -62.03 -49.84 -11.85
N PHE A 448 -62.19 -48.52 -11.87
CA PHE A 448 -63.41 -47.82 -11.59
C PHE A 448 -63.78 -46.96 -12.81
N GLY A 449 -64.82 -47.31 -13.53
CA GLY A 449 -65.16 -46.87 -14.84
C GLY A 449 -65.55 -45.39 -15.03
N GLU A 450 -65.90 -45.12 -16.27
CA GLU A 450 -66.19 -43.81 -16.85
C GLU A 450 -67.24 -43.00 -16.10
N GLY A 451 -66.88 -41.74 -15.72
CA GLY A 451 -67.87 -40.76 -15.24
C GLY A 451 -67.77 -40.41 -13.75
N GLY A 452 -66.78 -40.78 -13.02
CA GLY A 452 -66.67 -40.37 -11.66
C GLY A 452 -65.42 -40.82 -10.97
N ASN A 453 -65.07 -40.28 -9.88
CA ASN A 453 -64.15 -40.54 -8.88
C ASN A 453 -63.72 -42.01 -8.76
N SER A 454 -62.89 -42.53 -9.64
CA SER A 454 -62.80 -43.98 -9.82
C SER A 454 -61.37 -44.46 -9.69
N LEU A 455 -61.22 -45.52 -8.99
CA LEU A 455 -60.00 -46.31 -8.83
C LEU A 455 -60.18 -47.59 -9.63
N GLY A 456 -59.27 -47.97 -10.55
CA GLY A 456 -59.36 -49.20 -11.32
C GLY A 456 -58.70 -50.38 -10.62
N VAL A 457 -59.40 -51.59 -10.65
CA VAL A 457 -58.81 -52.86 -10.16
C VAL A 457 -59.01 -53.91 -11.28
N GLY A 458 -57.96 -54.44 -11.92
CA GLY A 458 -58.00 -55.45 -12.94
C GLY A 458 -58.00 -54.95 -14.42
N ARG A 459 -58.31 -53.71 -14.64
CA ARG A 459 -58.18 -52.99 -15.94
C ARG A 459 -58.04 -51.50 -15.68
N ARG A 460 -57.27 -50.81 -16.53
CA ARG A 460 -57.16 -49.35 -16.43
C ARG A 460 -58.46 -48.66 -16.81
N ALA A 461 -58.90 -47.74 -15.97
CA ALA A 461 -59.98 -46.85 -16.30
C ALA A 461 -59.59 -45.93 -17.48
N HIS A 462 -60.40 -45.83 -18.47
CA HIS A 462 -60.24 -44.96 -19.64
C HIS A 462 -60.26 -43.50 -19.24
N VAL A 463 -59.27 -42.75 -19.68
CA VAL A 463 -59.09 -41.36 -19.31
C VAL A 463 -60.00 -40.47 -20.10
N GLY A 464 -61.13 -40.06 -19.53
CA GLY A 464 -61.99 -38.98 -20.01
C GLY A 464 -62.24 -37.99 -18.91
N THR A 465 -61.83 -36.75 -19.13
CA THR A 465 -62.14 -35.49 -18.47
C THR A 465 -62.44 -35.51 -16.96
N GLU A 466 -61.59 -34.87 -16.17
CA GLU A 466 -61.68 -34.50 -14.75
C GLU A 466 -61.87 -35.67 -13.75
N LYS A 467 -60.75 -36.12 -13.18
CA LYS A 467 -60.75 -37.18 -12.17
C LYS A 467 -60.04 -36.81 -10.89
N ARG A 468 -60.64 -37.16 -9.75
CA ARG A 468 -60.06 -37.01 -8.41
C ARG A 468 -59.71 -38.37 -7.84
N LEU A 469 -58.56 -38.46 -7.18
CA LEU A 469 -58.24 -39.47 -6.23
C LEU A 469 -58.48 -38.87 -4.84
N ASP A 470 -59.62 -39.19 -4.19
CA ASP A 470 -59.89 -38.81 -2.83
C ASP A 470 -59.49 -39.97 -1.91
N VAL A 471 -58.45 -39.77 -1.12
CA VAL A 471 -58.00 -40.75 -0.11
C VAL A 471 -58.39 -40.23 1.26
N ALA A 472 -59.27 -40.95 1.96
CA ALA A 472 -59.79 -40.54 3.28
C ALA A 472 -58.93 -40.99 4.46
N TRP A 473 -57.73 -41.47 4.21
CA TRP A 473 -56.75 -41.95 5.20
C TRP A 473 -55.35 -41.40 4.90
N ASP A 474 -54.45 -41.48 5.87
CA ASP A 474 -53.05 -41.09 5.69
C ASP A 474 -52.41 -41.91 4.58
N SER A 475 -51.90 -41.21 3.53
CA SER A 475 -51.22 -41.83 2.40
C SER A 475 -49.72 -41.63 2.53
N ASN A 476 -48.98 -42.75 2.60
CA ASN A 476 -47.56 -42.72 2.56
C ASN A 476 -47.06 -42.96 1.12
N PHE A 477 -46.39 -41.97 0.56
CA PHE A 477 -45.77 -42.07 -0.77
C PHE A 477 -44.28 -42.34 -0.57
N GLU A 478 -43.85 -43.55 -0.86
CA GLU A 478 -42.42 -43.94 -0.77
C GLU A 478 -41.52 -43.23 -1.78
N LYS A 479 -42.06 -42.52 -2.74
CA LYS A 479 -41.35 -41.77 -3.77
C LYS A 479 -41.99 -40.40 -3.95
N ASN A 480 -41.33 -39.55 -4.77
CA ASN A 480 -41.77 -38.19 -5.01
C ASN A 480 -43.25 -38.10 -5.49
N VAL A 481 -44.00 -37.25 -4.84
CA VAL A 481 -45.32 -36.84 -5.33
C VAL A 481 -45.15 -35.69 -6.30
N ARG A 482 -45.64 -35.83 -7.52
CA ARG A 482 -45.69 -34.76 -8.49
C ARG A 482 -47.09 -34.18 -8.53
N VAL A 483 -47.19 -32.88 -8.40
CA VAL A 483 -48.44 -32.13 -8.56
C VAL A 483 -48.30 -31.27 -9.80
N ASP A 484 -49.15 -31.52 -10.82
CA ASP A 484 -49.17 -30.78 -12.10
C ASP A 484 -50.02 -29.50 -12.04
N GLY A 485 -50.43 -29.07 -10.87
CA GLY A 485 -51.17 -27.86 -10.58
C GLY A 485 -50.72 -27.26 -9.27
N ASP A 486 -51.52 -26.38 -8.72
CA ASP A 486 -51.22 -25.75 -7.45
C ASP A 486 -51.23 -26.78 -6.30
N LEU A 487 -50.14 -26.92 -5.59
CA LEU A 487 -50.07 -27.71 -4.38
C LEU A 487 -50.63 -26.85 -3.23
N SER A 488 -51.84 -27.18 -2.74
CA SER A 488 -52.38 -26.57 -1.54
C SER A 488 -51.97 -27.42 -0.32
N VAL A 489 -51.09 -26.87 0.49
CA VAL A 489 -50.70 -27.46 1.79
C VAL A 489 -51.46 -26.72 2.88
N GLY A 490 -52.16 -27.42 3.76
CA GLY A 490 -53.03 -26.84 4.78
C GLY A 490 -52.33 -25.93 5.80
N ASP A 491 -51.03 -26.08 5.95
CA ASP A 491 -50.22 -25.22 6.81
C ASP A 491 -48.90 -24.84 6.11
N LEU A 492 -48.94 -23.78 5.31
CA LEU A 492 -47.77 -23.18 4.68
C LEU A 492 -46.86 -22.42 5.66
N THR A 493 -47.37 -22.12 6.88
CA THR A 493 -46.66 -21.32 7.85
C THR A 493 -45.47 -22.11 8.42
N SER A 494 -45.66 -23.40 8.70
CA SER A 494 -44.62 -24.29 9.18
C SER A 494 -43.52 -24.55 8.11
N LEU A 495 -43.88 -24.66 6.85
CA LEU A 495 -42.91 -24.82 5.76
C LEU A 495 -42.08 -23.54 5.55
N LYS A 496 -42.75 -22.39 5.58
CA LYS A 496 -42.08 -21.09 5.46
C LYS A 496 -41.11 -20.87 6.65
N ALA A 497 -41.54 -21.18 7.86
CA ALA A 497 -40.69 -21.07 9.06
C ALA A 497 -39.47 -22.01 8.98
N ALA A 498 -39.64 -23.26 8.55
CA ALA A 498 -38.55 -24.20 8.39
C ALA A 498 -37.53 -23.77 7.34
N LEU A 499 -38.00 -23.19 6.23
CA LEU A 499 -37.11 -22.65 5.17
C LEU A 499 -36.34 -21.44 5.67
N VAL A 500 -36.96 -20.56 6.45
CA VAL A 500 -36.26 -19.41 7.06
C VAL A 500 -35.16 -19.88 7.98
N ASP A 501 -35.40 -20.89 8.81
CA ASP A 501 -34.40 -21.44 9.74
C ASP A 501 -33.22 -22.10 9.01
N ILE A 502 -33.45 -22.64 7.82
CA ILE A 502 -32.40 -23.24 6.99
C ILE A 502 -31.53 -22.16 6.30
N PHE A 503 -32.16 -21.15 5.72
CA PHE A 503 -31.46 -20.14 4.91
C PHE A 503 -30.94 -18.97 5.74
N HIS A 504 -31.62 -18.66 6.83
CA HIS A 504 -31.30 -17.56 7.72
C HIS A 504 -31.44 -17.98 9.18
N PRO A 505 -30.56 -18.84 9.70
CA PRO A 505 -30.66 -19.28 11.10
C PRO A 505 -30.59 -18.08 12.06
N VAL A 506 -31.10 -18.24 13.27
CA VAL A 506 -30.96 -17.22 14.33
C VAL A 506 -29.49 -16.84 14.49
N GLY A 507 -29.19 -15.56 14.46
CA GLY A 507 -27.83 -15.02 14.41
C GLY A 507 -27.34 -14.67 13.01
N ALA A 508 -28.08 -15.02 11.93
CA ALA A 508 -27.71 -14.65 10.57
C ALA A 508 -27.92 -13.15 10.31
N TYR A 509 -27.10 -12.62 9.41
CA TYR A 509 -27.24 -11.26 8.90
C TYR A 509 -27.81 -11.28 7.49
N TYR A 510 -28.75 -10.37 7.20
CA TYR A 510 -29.31 -10.15 5.89
C TYR A 510 -29.09 -8.71 5.46
N SER A 511 -28.54 -8.50 4.27
CA SER A 511 -28.30 -7.17 3.72
C SER A 511 -28.97 -7.03 2.36
N SER A 512 -29.64 -5.90 2.12
CA SER A 512 -30.36 -5.61 0.89
C SER A 512 -30.30 -4.13 0.55
N SER A 513 -30.39 -3.80 -0.72
CA SER A 513 -30.68 -2.44 -1.20
C SER A 513 -32.17 -2.06 -1.09
N ASP A 514 -33.04 -3.07 -0.91
CA ASP A 514 -34.48 -2.91 -0.70
C ASP A 514 -34.73 -2.69 0.79
N PRO A 515 -35.51 -1.68 1.20
CA PRO A 515 -35.82 -1.39 2.60
C PRO A 515 -36.80 -2.36 3.25
N THR A 516 -37.37 -3.29 2.49
CA THR A 516 -38.37 -4.26 3.03
C THR A 516 -37.71 -5.13 4.09
N SER A 517 -38.31 -5.18 5.27
CA SER A 517 -37.81 -5.99 6.38
C SER A 517 -37.79 -7.48 6.03
N PRO A 518 -36.75 -8.22 6.40
CA PRO A 518 -36.74 -9.68 6.26
C PRO A 518 -37.87 -10.37 7.05
N GLU A 519 -38.37 -9.77 8.13
CA GLU A 519 -39.55 -10.23 8.85
C GLU A 519 -40.78 -10.26 7.95
N GLU A 520 -40.95 -9.23 7.12
CA GLU A 520 -42.08 -9.18 6.15
C GLU A 520 -41.87 -10.15 5.00
N LEU A 521 -40.64 -10.30 4.52
CA LEU A 521 -40.32 -11.18 3.39
C LEU A 521 -40.36 -12.66 3.75
N PHE A 522 -39.75 -13.03 4.88
CA PHE A 522 -39.48 -14.41 5.24
C PHE A 522 -40.16 -14.84 6.56
N GLY A 523 -40.47 -13.90 7.45
CA GLY A 523 -40.87 -14.16 8.83
C GLY A 523 -39.65 -14.16 9.76
N GLY A 524 -39.84 -14.61 11.00
CA GLY A 524 -38.84 -14.50 12.06
C GLY A 524 -38.84 -13.12 12.70
N ALA A 525 -37.99 -12.89 13.68
CA ALA A 525 -37.80 -11.58 14.28
C ALA A 525 -36.40 -11.04 13.93
N TRP A 526 -36.36 -9.78 13.52
CA TRP A 526 -35.16 -9.17 12.98
C TRP A 526 -34.93 -7.79 13.63
N GLU A 527 -33.68 -7.47 13.88
CA GLU A 527 -33.24 -6.15 14.36
C GLU A 527 -32.44 -5.47 13.26
N GLU A 528 -32.83 -4.26 12.90
CA GLU A 528 -32.12 -3.47 11.89
C GLU A 528 -30.87 -2.84 12.49
N ILE A 529 -29.76 -2.96 11.77
CA ILE A 529 -28.46 -2.41 12.18
C ILE A 529 -28.22 -1.09 11.45
N HIS A 530 -28.02 -0.03 12.22
CA HIS A 530 -27.76 1.29 11.69
C HIS A 530 -26.36 1.78 12.03
N GLY A 531 -25.73 2.45 11.07
CA GLY A 531 -24.50 3.22 11.26
C GLY A 531 -23.31 2.38 11.74
N ARG A 532 -23.21 1.12 11.30
CA ARG A 532 -22.14 0.21 11.69
C ARG A 532 -21.58 -0.55 10.52
N PHE A 533 -20.29 -0.83 10.55
CA PHE A 533 -19.64 -1.83 9.74
C PHE A 533 -19.65 -3.16 10.49
N LEU A 534 -19.91 -4.26 9.78
CA LEU A 534 -19.75 -5.59 10.35
C LEU A 534 -18.27 -5.95 10.35
N PHE A 535 -17.77 -6.30 11.53
CA PHE A 535 -16.40 -6.69 11.76
C PHE A 535 -16.34 -8.17 12.12
N ALA A 536 -15.42 -8.93 11.51
CA ALA A 536 -15.25 -10.34 11.86
C ALA A 536 -14.68 -10.45 13.27
N GLU A 537 -15.25 -11.35 14.09
CA GLU A 537 -14.83 -11.53 15.47
C GLU A 537 -13.38 -12.00 15.58
N ASP A 538 -12.73 -11.61 16.68
CA ASP A 538 -11.43 -12.10 17.13
C ASP A 538 -11.36 -12.05 18.66
N ASP A 539 -10.26 -12.53 19.24
CA ASP A 539 -10.06 -12.57 20.69
C ASP A 539 -10.20 -11.19 21.39
N ALA A 540 -9.91 -10.11 20.66
CA ALA A 540 -10.03 -8.74 21.16
C ALA A 540 -11.43 -8.13 20.91
N HIS A 541 -12.17 -8.65 19.93
CA HIS A 541 -13.46 -8.16 19.51
C HIS A 541 -14.45 -9.31 19.40
N PRO A 542 -14.95 -9.83 20.53
CA PRO A 542 -15.88 -10.96 20.53
C PRO A 542 -17.19 -10.61 19.83
N ALA A 543 -17.86 -11.63 19.30
CA ALA A 543 -19.12 -11.47 18.59
C ALA A 543 -20.14 -10.65 19.41
N GLY A 544 -20.79 -9.69 18.78
CA GLY A 544 -21.74 -8.77 19.41
C GLY A 544 -21.12 -7.55 20.09
N SER A 545 -19.78 -7.47 20.21
CA SER A 545 -19.12 -6.26 20.69
C SER A 545 -19.27 -5.11 19.70
N THR A 546 -19.23 -3.89 20.21
CA THR A 546 -19.32 -2.68 19.38
C THR A 546 -18.19 -1.76 19.71
N GLY A 547 -17.63 -1.14 18.69
CA GLY A 547 -16.51 -0.21 18.84
C GLY A 547 -16.30 0.65 17.62
N GLY A 548 -15.16 1.31 17.63
CA GLY A 548 -14.78 2.23 16.56
C GLY A 548 -15.45 3.59 16.65
N GLU A 549 -15.03 4.46 15.82
CA GLU A 549 -15.54 5.82 15.68
C GLU A 549 -15.47 6.24 14.22
N ASP A 550 -16.47 6.95 13.74
CA ASP A 550 -16.58 7.43 12.37
C ASP A 550 -15.70 8.65 12.09
N ALA A 551 -15.35 9.36 13.12
CA ALA A 551 -14.44 10.51 13.04
C ALA A 551 -13.59 10.57 14.30
N HIS A 552 -12.30 10.76 14.14
CA HIS A 552 -11.34 10.82 15.23
C HIS A 552 -10.63 12.17 15.30
N THR A 553 -10.56 12.72 16.49
CA THR A 553 -9.74 13.90 16.76
C THR A 553 -8.43 13.47 17.41
N LEU A 554 -7.34 13.64 16.69
CA LEU A 554 -6.03 13.24 17.17
C LEU A 554 -5.69 13.89 18.52
N THR A 555 -5.29 13.07 19.46
CA THR A 555 -4.74 13.54 20.74
C THR A 555 -3.24 13.82 20.62
N VAL A 556 -2.70 14.58 21.56
CA VAL A 556 -1.26 14.86 21.60
C VAL A 556 -0.39 13.57 21.68
N LYS A 557 -0.92 12.49 22.23
CA LYS A 557 -0.22 11.20 22.34
C LYS A 557 -0.17 10.42 21.02
N GLU A 558 -1.08 10.71 20.11
CA GLU A 558 -1.19 10.05 18.80
C GLU A 558 -0.41 10.79 17.72
N LEU A 559 0.02 12.00 18.03
CA LEU A 559 0.92 12.73 17.15
C LEU A 559 2.33 12.17 17.27
N ALA A 560 2.95 11.95 16.12
CA ALA A 560 4.36 11.56 16.09
C ALA A 560 5.21 12.59 16.82
N PRO A 561 6.21 12.18 17.61
CA PRO A 561 7.13 13.12 18.24
C PRO A 561 7.75 14.05 17.21
N HIS A 562 7.56 15.32 17.38
CA HIS A 562 8.14 16.34 16.51
C HIS A 562 8.62 17.52 17.33
N VAL A 563 9.53 18.24 16.78
CA VAL A 563 10.11 19.42 17.42
C VAL A 563 9.96 20.63 16.50
N HIS A 564 9.65 21.74 17.09
CA HIS A 564 9.73 23.03 16.42
C HIS A 564 11.07 23.68 16.76
N LYS A 565 11.92 23.82 15.76
CA LYS A 565 13.17 24.56 15.92
C LYS A 565 12.93 26.04 15.65
N PHE A 566 13.43 26.86 16.56
CA PHE A 566 13.53 28.29 16.33
C PHE A 566 14.96 28.61 15.92
N GLU A 567 15.11 29.09 14.72
CA GLU A 567 16.38 29.67 14.29
C GLU A 567 16.20 31.18 14.27
N ASN A 568 16.86 31.87 15.20
CA ASN A 568 16.89 33.32 15.22
C ASN A 568 18.25 33.78 14.66
N TYR A 569 18.21 34.49 13.56
CA TYR A 569 19.37 35.17 13.01
C TYR A 569 19.48 36.56 13.63
N ALA A 570 20.17 36.67 14.74
CA ALA A 570 20.71 37.96 15.14
C ALA A 570 21.98 38.21 14.35
N SER A 571 22.02 39.28 13.60
CA SER A 571 23.22 39.68 12.86
C SER A 571 24.40 39.84 13.83
N GLY A 572 25.32 38.87 13.80
CA GLY A 572 26.64 39.09 14.35
C GLY A 572 27.27 38.08 15.29
N THR A 573 26.53 37.19 15.93
CA THR A 573 27.16 36.18 16.81
C THR A 573 26.28 34.97 16.93
N GLY A 574 26.73 33.84 16.51
CA GLY A 574 26.22 32.47 16.61
C GLY A 574 24.83 32.19 17.22
N PRO A 575 24.32 30.97 17.15
CA PRO A 575 22.97 30.65 17.61
C PRO A 575 22.85 30.93 19.11
N VAL A 576 21.97 31.85 19.47
CA VAL A 576 21.60 32.09 20.89
C VAL A 576 20.39 31.21 21.21
N THR A 577 20.44 30.50 22.31
CA THR A 577 19.29 29.73 22.79
C THR A 577 18.28 30.66 23.47
N ILE A 578 17.00 30.27 23.52
CA ILE A 578 15.97 31.02 24.27
C ILE A 578 16.39 31.27 25.73
N ALA A 579 17.17 30.37 26.31
CA ALA A 579 17.75 30.51 27.66
C ALA A 579 18.66 31.73 27.77
N ASP A 580 19.40 32.09 26.73
CA ASP A 580 20.32 33.24 26.74
C ASP A 580 19.55 34.58 26.75
N TYR A 581 18.32 34.60 26.33
CA TYR A 581 17.46 35.80 26.37
C TYR A 581 16.67 35.98 27.67
N LEU A 582 16.35 34.88 28.35
CA LEU A 582 15.53 34.93 29.58
C LEU A 582 16.36 35.21 30.85
N GLY A 583 17.68 35.23 30.75
CA GLY A 583 18.56 35.41 31.90
C GLY A 583 18.97 36.85 32.21
N LYS A 584 18.60 37.84 31.40
CA LYS A 584 19.01 39.22 31.62
C LYS A 584 17.82 40.12 31.95
N GLN A 585 17.56 40.31 33.23
CA GLN A 585 16.64 41.31 33.73
C GLN A 585 17.34 42.67 33.66
N GLY A 586 16.88 43.57 32.78
CA GLY A 586 17.25 44.98 32.88
C GLY A 586 17.46 45.79 31.60
N ASP A 587 17.49 45.22 30.43
CA ASP A 587 17.68 46.01 29.20
C ASP A 587 16.42 46.02 28.32
N ALA A 588 16.16 47.20 27.72
CA ALA A 588 15.03 47.48 26.86
C ALA A 588 14.94 46.40 25.76
N TYR A 589 13.76 45.84 25.63
CA TYR A 589 13.41 44.78 24.68
C TYR A 589 13.89 45.12 23.27
N PRO A 590 14.75 44.27 22.64
CA PRO A 590 15.02 44.45 21.23
C PRO A 590 13.72 44.15 20.46
N ASN A 591 13.38 45.03 19.53
CA ASN A 591 12.26 44.87 18.63
C ASN A 591 12.43 43.53 17.87
N LEU A 592 11.64 42.54 18.24
CA LEU A 592 11.53 41.27 17.55
C LEU A 592 10.74 41.44 16.23
N TYR A 593 11.19 42.37 15.38
CA TYR A 593 10.70 42.48 14.01
C TYR A 593 11.36 41.38 13.18
N GLY A 594 10.65 40.26 13.00
CA GLY A 594 11.12 39.20 12.15
C GLY A 594 10.65 37.79 12.49
N LEU A 595 9.94 37.59 13.59
CA LEU A 595 9.31 36.30 13.86
C LEU A 595 7.99 36.22 13.08
N HIS A 596 8.05 35.43 12.02
CA HIS A 596 6.94 35.23 11.10
C HIS A 596 5.83 34.35 11.69
N LYS A 597 4.59 34.81 11.43
CA LYS A 597 3.32 34.05 11.43
C LYS A 597 3.27 32.82 12.35
N GLY A 598 2.73 32.97 13.52
CA GLY A 598 2.41 31.88 14.42
C GLY A 598 2.81 32.07 15.88
N ILE A 599 3.37 33.20 16.24
CA ILE A 599 3.73 33.53 17.64
C ILE A 599 2.87 34.72 18.09
N THR A 600 2.12 34.54 19.16
CA THR A 600 1.33 35.58 19.81
C THR A 600 1.90 35.91 21.18
N TRP A 601 2.02 37.19 21.49
CA TRP A 601 2.32 37.68 22.82
C TRP A 601 1.08 37.58 23.71
N THR A 602 1.19 37.01 24.88
CA THR A 602 0.09 37.03 25.86
C THR A 602 0.60 37.54 27.19
N GLY A 603 0.19 38.78 27.52
CA GLY A 603 0.26 39.36 28.87
C GLY A 603 1.59 39.93 29.31
N ASP A 604 1.59 40.55 30.46
CA ASP A 604 2.66 41.39 31.05
C ASP A 604 3.94 40.67 31.52
N TYR A 605 4.11 39.39 31.18
CA TYR A 605 5.23 38.56 31.65
C TYR A 605 5.95 37.78 30.56
N GLY A 606 6.06 38.27 29.37
CA GLY A 606 7.05 37.84 28.36
C GLY A 606 7.13 36.33 28.05
N TYR A 607 6.02 35.62 27.93
CA TYR A 607 6.02 34.26 27.50
C TYR A 607 5.81 34.17 25.99
N PHE A 608 6.67 33.40 25.32
CA PHE A 608 6.46 33.04 23.92
C PHE A 608 5.50 31.85 23.84
N LYS A 609 4.44 32.01 23.10
CA LYS A 609 3.55 30.89 22.74
C LYS A 609 3.69 30.64 21.26
N ILE A 610 4.07 29.43 20.91
CA ILE A 610 3.95 28.96 19.52
C ILE A 610 2.46 28.85 19.23
N ALA A 611 2.01 29.46 18.14
CA ALA A 611 0.63 29.29 17.72
C ALA A 611 0.36 27.82 17.42
N GLU A 612 -0.76 27.36 17.86
CA GLU A 612 -1.24 26.04 17.55
C GLU A 612 -1.36 25.91 16.03
N SER A 613 -0.75 24.85 15.49
CA SER A 613 -0.86 24.52 14.08
C SER A 613 -1.78 23.32 13.95
N GLY A 614 -2.85 23.53 13.22
CA GLY A 614 -3.86 22.50 13.00
C GLY A 614 -5.27 23.01 13.35
N GLY A 615 -6.25 22.40 12.81
CA GLY A 615 -7.65 22.80 12.98
C GLY A 615 -8.35 22.15 14.18
N GLY A 616 -7.72 21.14 14.82
CA GLY A 616 -8.35 20.36 15.90
C GLY A 616 -9.66 19.68 15.49
N GLN A 617 -9.89 19.58 14.18
CA GLN A 617 -11.10 18.95 13.66
C GLN A 617 -10.89 17.44 13.54
N PRO A 618 -11.90 16.66 13.81
CA PRO A 618 -11.82 15.24 13.60
C PRO A 618 -11.65 14.92 12.11
N HIS A 619 -10.79 13.96 11.82
CA HIS A 619 -10.69 13.40 10.48
C HIS A 619 -11.64 12.20 10.33
N ASN A 620 -12.06 11.98 9.12
CA ASN A 620 -12.93 10.86 8.79
C ASN A 620 -12.16 9.53 8.87
N ASN A 621 -12.69 8.58 9.66
CA ASN A 621 -12.17 7.22 9.78
C ASN A 621 -12.91 6.21 8.90
N MET A 622 -13.99 6.64 8.25
CA MET A 622 -14.77 5.74 7.41
C MET A 622 -14.07 5.50 6.07
N PRO A 623 -13.81 4.24 5.70
CA PRO A 623 -13.39 3.90 4.35
C PRO A 623 -14.51 4.20 3.34
N PRO A 624 -14.22 4.21 2.01
CA PRO A 624 -15.28 4.24 1.01
C PRO A 624 -16.26 3.08 1.24
N TYR A 625 -17.53 3.39 1.28
CA TYR A 625 -18.57 2.39 1.58
C TYR A 625 -19.76 2.52 0.65
N LEU A 626 -20.51 1.45 0.56
CA LEU A 626 -21.85 1.41 0.01
C LEU A 626 -22.81 1.09 1.15
N ALA A 627 -23.71 2.00 1.45
CA ALA A 627 -24.72 1.77 2.47
C ALA A 627 -25.84 0.87 1.94
N VAL A 628 -26.18 -0.13 2.71
CA VAL A 628 -27.30 -1.05 2.46
C VAL A 628 -28.08 -1.23 3.75
N TYR A 629 -29.32 -1.60 3.66
CA TYR A 629 -30.10 -2.04 4.82
C TYR A 629 -29.54 -3.37 5.31
N THR A 630 -29.29 -3.49 6.57
CA THR A 630 -28.75 -4.72 7.20
C THR A 630 -29.55 -5.07 8.43
N TRP A 631 -29.96 -6.31 8.53
CA TRP A 631 -30.72 -6.85 9.66
C TRP A 631 -30.00 -8.05 10.24
N HIS A 632 -30.13 -8.21 11.54
CA HIS A 632 -29.67 -9.36 12.32
C HIS A 632 -30.87 -10.17 12.78
N ARG A 633 -30.92 -11.46 12.50
CA ARG A 633 -32.00 -12.33 12.98
C ARG A 633 -31.84 -12.63 14.47
N ILE A 634 -32.85 -12.29 15.28
CA ILE A 634 -32.83 -12.43 16.72
C ILE A 634 -33.75 -13.56 17.23
N ALA A 635 -34.74 -13.97 16.43
CA ALA A 635 -35.60 -15.11 16.74
C ALA A 635 -36.22 -15.74 15.49
#